data_40c74bb908ebe8b82edf95d326ec16a3
#
_entry.id   40c74bb908ebe8b82edf95d326ec16a3
#
_cell.length_a   1.000
_cell.length_b   1.000
_cell.length_c   1.000
_cell.angle_alpha   90.00
_cell.angle_beta   90.00
_cell.angle_gamma   90.00
#
_symmetry.space_group_name_H-M   'P 1'
#
loop_
_entity.id
_entity.type
_entity.pdbx_description
1 polymer ?
#
loop_
_entity_poly.entity_id
_entity_poly.type
_entity_poly.pdbx_seq_one_letter_code
_entity_poly.pdbx_strand_id
1 'polypeptide(L)'
;MSRDASIAGRYARALLLLTQRQAAKSGEPLVTVLERTLGELDSLAGLTAPGSRLGRFLIDPQISPADRRKVLEQGLKGRAMPSVQVFADLLLRKRRIGITGAVAREFKAIVERAKGLERATVVSAVPLSKAEITRLHGELERVTGKKIVLETAVDPSVLGGAYVRIGDRVVDRSVKTLLEAIAHQLYEVSV
;
A
#
# COMPACT_ATOMS: atom_id res chain seq x y z
N MET A 1 -9.42 3.22 9.83
CA MET A 1 -8.01 3.23 9.33
C MET A 1 -7.09 3.26 10.54
N SER A 2 -6.16 2.29 10.67
CA SER A 2 -5.22 2.22 11.80
C SER A 2 -4.32 3.46 11.81
N ARG A 3 -3.99 3.96 13.01
CA ARG A 3 -3.09 5.10 13.24
C ARG A 3 -1.73 4.90 12.53
N ASP A 4 -1.30 3.65 12.43
CA ASP A 4 -0.06 3.25 11.75
C ASP A 4 -0.13 3.40 10.23
N ALA A 5 -1.30 3.19 9.60
CA ALA A 5 -1.47 3.38 8.16
C ALA A 5 -1.32 4.87 7.77
N SER A 6 -1.89 5.79 8.56
CA SER A 6 -1.73 7.24 8.34
C SER A 6 -0.27 7.69 8.46
N ILE A 7 0.48 7.09 9.40
CA ILE A 7 1.90 7.36 9.59
C ILE A 7 2.70 6.78 8.43
N ALA A 8 2.46 5.52 8.04
CA ALA A 8 3.15 4.86 6.94
C ALA A 8 2.98 5.62 5.63
N GLY A 9 1.77 6.13 5.34
CA GLY A 9 1.51 6.94 4.15
C GLY A 9 2.32 8.24 4.10
N ARG A 10 2.56 8.89 5.25
CA ARG A 10 3.45 10.08 5.31
C ARG A 10 4.90 9.72 5.00
N TYR A 11 5.39 8.60 5.53
CA TYR A 11 6.75 8.12 5.25
C TYR A 11 6.90 7.66 3.80
N ALA A 12 5.90 6.99 3.22
CA ALA A 12 5.90 6.61 1.81
C ALA A 12 5.99 7.83 0.88
N ARG A 13 5.28 8.92 1.20
CA ARG A 13 5.39 10.19 0.45
C ARG A 13 6.78 10.84 0.61
N ALA A 14 7.36 10.79 1.80
CA ALA A 14 8.73 11.28 2.01
C ALA A 14 9.75 10.48 1.20
N LEU A 15 9.61 9.15 1.15
CA LEU A 15 10.45 8.29 0.32
C LEU A 15 10.26 8.59 -1.17
N LEU A 16 9.03 8.84 -1.63
CA LEU A 16 8.77 9.27 -3.01
C LEU A 16 9.58 10.50 -3.40
N LEU A 17 9.62 11.53 -2.54
CA LEU A 17 10.40 12.73 -2.80
C LEU A 17 11.91 12.46 -2.88
N LEU A 18 12.43 11.58 -2.03
CA LEU A 18 13.84 11.15 -2.10
C LEU A 18 14.12 10.40 -3.41
N THR A 19 13.22 9.52 -3.82
CA THR A 19 13.32 8.73 -5.05
C THR A 19 13.24 9.61 -6.29
N GLN A 20 12.35 10.61 -6.30
CA GLN A 20 12.26 11.59 -7.39
C GLN A 20 13.55 12.40 -7.54
N ARG A 21 14.15 12.85 -6.44
CA ARG A 21 15.44 13.53 -6.46
C ARG A 21 16.58 12.62 -6.95
N GLN A 22 16.53 11.35 -6.60
CA GLN A 22 17.47 10.34 -7.06
C GLN A 22 17.35 10.14 -8.57
N ALA A 23 16.14 9.96 -9.10
CA ALA A 23 15.86 9.80 -10.52
C ALA A 23 16.34 11.03 -11.32
N ALA A 24 16.07 12.23 -10.84
CA ALA A 24 16.52 13.47 -11.46
C ALA A 24 18.06 13.58 -11.51
N LYS A 25 18.78 13.03 -10.52
CA LYS A 25 20.25 13.02 -10.50
C LYS A 25 20.85 11.94 -11.39
N SER A 26 20.24 10.77 -11.48
CA SER A 26 20.73 9.64 -12.28
C SER A 26 20.35 9.75 -13.76
N GLY A 27 19.34 10.57 -14.10
CA GLY A 27 18.78 10.63 -15.45
C GLY A 27 17.93 9.40 -15.83
N GLU A 28 17.70 8.48 -14.89
CA GLU A 28 16.90 7.29 -15.14
C GLU A 28 15.39 7.61 -15.13
N PRO A 29 14.55 6.87 -15.88
CA PRO A 29 13.10 7.02 -15.82
C PRO A 29 12.59 6.84 -14.39
N LEU A 30 11.72 7.74 -13.93
CA LEU A 30 11.20 7.73 -12.56
C LEU A 30 10.58 6.38 -12.17
N VAL A 31 9.81 5.76 -13.07
CA VAL A 31 9.17 4.47 -12.82
C VAL A 31 10.18 3.37 -12.51
N THR A 32 11.29 3.32 -13.25
CA THR A 32 12.37 2.34 -13.03
C THR A 32 13.00 2.51 -11.64
N VAL A 33 13.29 3.78 -11.26
CA VAL A 33 13.86 4.08 -9.95
C VAL A 33 12.87 3.76 -8.82
N LEU A 34 11.58 4.03 -9.03
CA LEU A 34 10.51 3.67 -8.07
C LEU A 34 10.40 2.16 -7.85
N GLU A 35 10.45 1.36 -8.93
CA GLU A 35 10.41 -0.10 -8.84
C GLU A 35 11.59 -0.66 -8.07
N ARG A 36 12.80 -0.18 -8.37
CA ARG A 36 14.01 -0.57 -7.65
C ARG A 36 13.91 -0.19 -6.17
N THR A 37 13.46 1.04 -5.87
CA THR A 37 13.23 1.49 -4.50
C THR A 37 12.24 0.59 -3.77
N LEU A 38 11.15 0.17 -4.42
CA LEU A 38 10.17 -0.74 -3.83
C LEU A 38 10.79 -2.10 -3.50
N GLY A 39 11.54 -2.71 -4.42
CA GLY A 39 12.21 -4.00 -4.20
C GLY A 39 13.22 -3.95 -3.04
N GLU A 40 13.99 -2.87 -2.94
CA GLU A 40 14.91 -2.66 -1.82
C GLU A 40 14.18 -2.43 -0.50
N LEU A 41 13.07 -1.69 -0.53
CA LEU A 41 12.24 -1.44 0.64
C LEU A 41 11.54 -2.73 1.14
N ASP A 42 11.08 -3.59 0.24
CA ASP A 42 10.50 -4.90 0.59
C ASP A 42 11.57 -5.81 1.22
N SER A 43 12.78 -5.81 0.67
CA SER A 43 13.92 -6.53 1.24
C SER A 43 14.26 -6.03 2.65
N LEU A 44 14.30 -4.71 2.83
CA LEU A 44 14.53 -4.07 4.12
C LEU A 44 13.42 -4.42 5.11
N ALA A 45 12.15 -4.43 4.66
CA ALA A 45 11.00 -4.79 5.49
C ALA A 45 11.10 -6.23 6.01
N GLY A 46 11.51 -7.17 5.16
CA GLY A 46 11.75 -8.55 5.57
C GLY A 46 12.86 -8.67 6.62
N LEU A 47 13.97 -7.95 6.41
CA LEU A 47 15.11 -7.95 7.32
C LEU A 47 14.81 -7.27 8.66
N THR A 48 13.98 -6.25 8.68
CA THR A 48 13.63 -5.45 9.89
C THR A 48 12.29 -5.84 10.51
N ALA A 49 11.66 -6.92 10.04
CA ALA A 49 10.44 -7.44 10.65
C ALA A 49 10.63 -7.73 12.15
N PRO A 50 9.63 -7.50 13.01
CA PRO A 50 9.76 -7.66 14.46
C PRO A 50 10.26 -9.03 14.92
N GLY A 51 9.98 -10.09 14.13
CA GLY A 51 10.44 -11.47 14.38
C GLY A 51 11.87 -11.78 13.89
N SER A 52 12.47 -10.90 13.08
CA SER A 52 13.81 -11.12 12.53
C SER A 52 14.92 -10.83 13.56
N ARG A 53 16.10 -11.41 13.35
CA ARG A 53 17.28 -11.12 14.22
C ARG A 53 17.66 -9.63 14.15
N LEU A 54 17.72 -9.07 12.95
CA LEU A 54 18.06 -7.67 12.74
C LEU A 54 16.97 -6.75 13.31
N GLY A 55 15.69 -7.07 13.08
CA GLY A 55 14.57 -6.29 13.61
C GLY A 55 14.63 -6.19 15.13
N ARG A 56 14.83 -7.31 15.83
CA ARG A 56 15.00 -7.34 17.30
C ARG A 56 16.19 -6.49 17.75
N PHE A 57 17.35 -6.65 17.10
CA PHE A 57 18.56 -5.86 17.39
C PHE A 57 18.31 -4.34 17.24
N LEU A 58 17.64 -3.93 16.18
CA LEU A 58 17.42 -2.51 15.89
C LEU A 58 16.44 -1.81 16.86
N ILE A 59 15.55 -2.57 17.51
CA ILE A 59 14.57 -2.04 18.47
C ILE A 59 14.98 -2.24 19.94
N ASP A 60 16.01 -3.05 20.22
CA ASP A 60 16.43 -3.40 21.57
C ASP A 60 16.94 -2.17 22.32
N PRO A 61 16.30 -1.76 23.44
CA PRO A 61 16.70 -0.57 24.18
C PRO A 61 18.10 -0.66 24.80
N GLN A 62 18.65 -1.85 25.01
CA GLN A 62 19.99 -2.06 25.58
C GLN A 62 21.11 -1.75 24.58
N ILE A 63 20.81 -1.72 23.28
CA ILE A 63 21.81 -1.45 22.23
C ILE A 63 21.92 0.05 21.99
N SER A 64 23.13 0.55 21.91
CA SER A 64 23.38 1.98 21.71
C SER A 64 22.82 2.45 20.36
N PRO A 65 22.31 3.69 20.24
CA PRO A 65 21.87 4.23 18.95
C PRO A 65 22.96 4.24 17.88
N ALA A 66 24.22 4.40 18.29
CA ALA A 66 25.39 4.41 17.40
C ALA A 66 25.63 3.02 16.80
N ASP A 67 25.56 1.96 17.61
CA ASP A 67 25.76 0.58 17.14
C ASP A 67 24.65 0.14 16.21
N ARG A 68 23.39 0.45 16.53
CA ARG A 68 22.26 0.17 15.63
C ARG A 68 22.45 0.83 14.28
N ARG A 69 22.86 2.11 14.27
CA ARG A 69 23.11 2.86 13.05
C ARG A 69 24.27 2.25 12.26
N LYS A 70 25.38 1.93 12.91
CA LYS A 70 26.56 1.32 12.28
C LYS A 70 26.21 0.00 11.60
N VAL A 71 25.44 -0.89 12.25
CA VAL A 71 25.00 -2.16 11.68
C VAL A 71 24.08 -1.94 10.48
N LEU A 72 23.14 -1.01 10.57
CA LEU A 72 22.23 -0.69 9.46
C LEU A 72 23.00 -0.12 8.26
N GLU A 73 23.91 0.84 8.48
CA GLU A 73 24.73 1.44 7.43
C GLU A 73 25.62 0.40 6.74
N GLN A 74 26.29 -0.46 7.52
CA GLN A 74 27.12 -1.54 6.96
C GLN A 74 26.31 -2.54 6.14
N GLY A 75 25.11 -2.88 6.59
CA GLY A 75 24.22 -3.80 5.89
C GLY A 75 23.69 -3.25 4.57
N LEU A 76 23.48 -1.95 4.48
CA LEU A 76 22.94 -1.28 3.30
C LEU A 76 24.00 -0.74 2.33
N LYS A 77 25.24 -0.54 2.79
CA LYS A 77 26.34 0.02 2.00
C LYS A 77 26.63 -0.84 0.75
N GLY A 78 26.54 -0.23 -0.42
CA GLY A 78 26.77 -0.90 -1.72
C GLY A 78 25.66 -1.88 -2.13
N ARG A 79 24.59 -2.04 -1.32
CA ARG A 79 23.47 -2.96 -1.60
C ARG A 79 22.14 -2.24 -1.80
N ALA A 80 22.01 -1.03 -1.31
CA ALA A 80 20.81 -0.23 -1.43
C ALA A 80 21.13 1.15 -2.00
N MET A 81 20.14 1.74 -2.68
CA MET A 81 20.25 3.09 -3.22
C MET A 81 20.40 4.13 -2.10
N PRO A 82 21.09 5.25 -2.37
CA PRO A 82 21.25 6.33 -1.38
C PRO A 82 19.91 6.82 -0.80
N SER A 83 18.85 6.89 -1.58
CA SER A 83 17.50 7.25 -1.11
C SER A 83 16.99 6.30 -0.03
N VAL A 84 17.18 4.98 -0.20
CA VAL A 84 16.76 3.95 0.75
C VAL A 84 17.63 3.97 2.00
N GLN A 85 18.95 4.18 1.85
CA GLN A 85 19.88 4.32 2.98
C GLN A 85 19.49 5.49 3.88
N VAL A 86 19.28 6.68 3.30
CA VAL A 86 18.85 7.89 4.04
C VAL A 86 17.50 7.67 4.70
N PHE A 87 16.59 7.00 4.01
CA PHE A 87 15.25 6.70 4.54
C PHE A 87 15.30 5.71 5.71
N ALA A 88 16.11 4.67 5.64
CA ALA A 88 16.29 3.69 6.71
C ALA A 88 16.91 4.34 7.96
N ASP A 89 17.93 5.20 7.81
CA ASP A 89 18.51 5.99 8.91
C ASP A 89 17.45 6.91 9.55
N LEU A 90 16.59 7.56 8.74
CA LEU A 90 15.48 8.36 9.25
C LEU A 90 14.52 7.55 10.11
N LEU A 91 14.09 6.37 9.63
CA LEU A 91 13.19 5.48 10.38
C LEU A 91 13.83 5.01 11.69
N LEU A 92 15.13 4.69 11.67
CA LEU A 92 15.87 4.28 12.86
C LEU A 92 15.94 5.40 13.90
N ARG A 93 16.32 6.63 13.49
CA ARG A 93 16.36 7.82 14.38
C ARG A 93 15.01 8.15 14.99
N LYS A 94 13.92 7.94 14.25
CA LYS A 94 12.56 8.15 14.73
C LYS A 94 12.02 6.96 15.53
N ARG A 95 12.83 5.91 15.78
CA ARG A 95 12.45 4.65 16.44
C ARG A 95 11.24 3.98 15.76
N ARG A 96 11.18 4.06 14.42
CA ARG A 96 10.06 3.59 13.61
C ARG A 96 10.47 2.55 12.57
N ILE A 97 11.61 1.90 12.74
CA ILE A 97 12.10 0.90 11.79
C ILE A 97 11.10 -0.27 11.63
N GLY A 98 10.36 -0.61 12.68
CA GLY A 98 9.35 -1.68 12.64
C GLY A 98 8.15 -1.43 11.72
N ILE A 99 7.90 -0.16 11.30
CA ILE A 99 6.81 0.13 10.34
C ILE A 99 7.25 0.00 8.87
N THR A 100 8.48 -0.42 8.57
CA THR A 100 9.00 -0.51 7.20
C THR A 100 8.08 -1.32 6.29
N GLY A 101 7.52 -2.43 6.76
CA GLY A 101 6.54 -3.22 5.99
C GLY A 101 5.23 -2.49 5.69
N ALA A 102 4.76 -1.66 6.62
CA ALA A 102 3.57 -0.83 6.36
C ALA A 102 3.89 0.27 5.33
N VAL A 103 5.08 0.87 5.41
CA VAL A 103 5.54 1.87 4.42
C VAL A 103 5.72 1.25 3.05
N ALA A 104 6.24 0.02 2.94
CA ALA A 104 6.38 -0.70 1.69
C ALA A 104 5.02 -0.91 0.99
N ARG A 105 3.97 -1.29 1.74
CA ARG A 105 2.61 -1.42 1.20
C ARG A 105 2.07 -0.09 0.65
N GLU A 106 2.23 0.99 1.39
CA GLU A 106 1.81 2.33 0.94
C GLU A 106 2.63 2.81 -0.27
N PHE A 107 3.94 2.55 -0.28
CA PHE A 107 4.81 2.91 -1.38
C PHE A 107 4.50 2.13 -2.65
N LYS A 108 4.11 0.83 -2.53
CA LYS A 108 3.65 0.01 -3.65
C LYS A 108 2.45 0.65 -4.35
N ALA A 109 1.49 1.18 -3.61
CA ALA A 109 0.35 1.90 -4.20
C ALA A 109 0.79 3.15 -4.98
N ILE A 110 1.83 3.86 -4.53
CA ILE A 110 2.41 5.00 -5.24
C ILE A 110 3.05 4.55 -6.56
N VAL A 111 3.82 3.45 -6.54
CA VAL A 111 4.47 2.89 -7.73
C VAL A 111 3.43 2.44 -8.77
N GLU A 112 2.38 1.77 -8.32
CA GLU A 112 1.27 1.33 -9.20
C GLU A 112 0.61 2.53 -9.88
N ARG A 113 0.31 3.60 -9.14
CA ARG A 113 -0.23 4.84 -9.72
C ARG A 113 0.72 5.48 -10.74
N ALA A 114 2.02 5.49 -10.44
CA ALA A 114 3.04 6.03 -11.36
C ALA A 114 3.14 5.23 -12.66
N LYS A 115 2.80 3.94 -12.64
CA LYS A 115 2.68 3.07 -13.82
C LYS A 115 1.36 3.25 -14.57
N GLY A 116 0.47 4.12 -14.12
CA GLY A 116 -0.89 4.25 -14.65
C GLY A 116 -1.81 3.09 -14.28
N LEU A 117 -1.43 2.28 -13.26
CA LEU A 117 -2.28 1.23 -12.72
C LEU A 117 -3.22 1.83 -11.66
N GLU A 118 -4.48 1.44 -11.69
CA GLU A 118 -5.44 1.81 -10.66
C GLU A 118 -5.90 0.56 -9.91
N ARG A 119 -5.89 0.61 -8.59
CA ARG A 119 -6.30 -0.53 -7.76
C ARG A 119 -7.80 -0.48 -7.54
N ALA A 120 -8.48 -1.58 -7.85
CA ALA A 120 -9.87 -1.80 -7.54
C ALA A 120 -10.03 -2.95 -6.56
N THR A 121 -10.77 -2.72 -5.47
CA THR A 121 -11.14 -3.77 -4.51
C THR A 121 -12.61 -4.09 -4.72
N VAL A 122 -12.90 -5.36 -5.02
CA VAL A 122 -14.26 -5.87 -5.14
C VAL A 122 -14.57 -6.68 -3.88
N VAL A 123 -15.62 -6.29 -3.18
CA VAL A 123 -16.11 -7.03 -2.02
C VAL A 123 -17.46 -7.64 -2.36
N SER A 124 -17.58 -8.95 -2.22
CA SER A 124 -18.78 -9.72 -2.55
C SER A 124 -19.23 -10.58 -1.38
N ALA A 125 -20.52 -10.92 -1.33
CA ALA A 125 -21.08 -11.80 -0.30
C ALA A 125 -20.56 -13.24 -0.40
N VAL A 126 -20.19 -13.69 -1.60
CA VAL A 126 -19.68 -15.03 -1.90
C VAL A 126 -18.42 -14.94 -2.77
N PRO A 127 -17.55 -15.96 -2.78
CA PRO A 127 -16.39 -15.97 -3.65
C PRO A 127 -16.79 -15.85 -5.13
N LEU A 128 -16.13 -14.92 -5.84
CA LEU A 128 -16.34 -14.74 -7.27
C LEU A 128 -15.61 -15.83 -8.05
N SER A 129 -16.26 -16.33 -9.11
CA SER A 129 -15.63 -17.25 -10.06
C SER A 129 -14.57 -16.53 -10.91
N LYS A 130 -13.65 -17.30 -11.51
CA LYS A 130 -12.63 -16.73 -12.40
C LYS A 130 -13.25 -15.99 -13.60
N ALA A 131 -14.37 -16.47 -14.12
CA ALA A 131 -15.09 -15.84 -15.24
C ALA A 131 -15.66 -14.47 -14.83
N GLU A 132 -16.26 -14.37 -13.65
CA GLU A 132 -16.79 -13.10 -13.12
C GLU A 132 -15.67 -12.10 -12.85
N ILE A 133 -14.54 -12.55 -12.27
CA ILE A 133 -13.34 -11.69 -12.04
C ILE A 133 -12.83 -11.15 -13.37
N THR A 134 -12.69 -11.99 -14.40
CA THR A 134 -12.21 -11.56 -15.73
C THR A 134 -13.16 -10.55 -16.37
N ARG A 135 -14.48 -10.79 -16.28
CA ARG A 135 -15.49 -9.88 -16.82
C ARG A 135 -15.47 -8.54 -16.11
N LEU A 136 -15.44 -8.53 -14.76
CA LEU A 136 -15.36 -7.31 -13.96
C LEU A 136 -14.09 -6.52 -14.27
N HIS A 137 -12.96 -7.21 -14.41
CA HIS A 137 -11.68 -6.58 -14.76
C HIS A 137 -11.80 -5.83 -16.10
N GLY A 138 -12.30 -6.48 -17.16
CA GLY A 138 -12.46 -5.84 -18.45
C GLY A 138 -13.47 -4.66 -18.44
N GLU A 139 -14.56 -4.80 -17.70
CA GLU A 139 -15.54 -3.72 -17.54
C GLU A 139 -14.95 -2.51 -16.83
N LEU A 140 -14.19 -2.74 -15.75
CA LEU A 140 -13.53 -1.68 -14.99
C LEU A 140 -12.48 -0.95 -15.82
N GLU A 141 -11.65 -1.67 -16.60
CA GLU A 141 -10.68 -1.06 -17.51
C GLU A 141 -11.39 -0.22 -18.59
N ARG A 142 -12.50 -0.72 -19.14
CA ARG A 142 -13.28 0.01 -20.14
C ARG A 142 -13.85 1.32 -19.59
N VAL A 143 -14.39 1.30 -18.36
CA VAL A 143 -15.03 2.46 -17.74
C VAL A 143 -14.01 3.49 -17.24
N THR A 144 -12.87 3.03 -16.70
CA THR A 144 -11.85 3.91 -16.15
C THR A 144 -10.84 4.41 -17.18
N GLY A 145 -10.70 3.71 -18.31
CA GLY A 145 -9.65 3.96 -19.29
C GLY A 145 -8.24 3.65 -18.80
N LYS A 146 -8.10 2.98 -17.66
CA LYS A 146 -6.82 2.66 -17.00
C LYS A 146 -6.65 1.16 -16.84
N LYS A 147 -5.41 0.71 -16.73
CA LYS A 147 -5.14 -0.67 -16.32
C LYS A 147 -5.49 -0.86 -14.86
N ILE A 148 -6.25 -1.92 -14.55
CA ILE A 148 -6.77 -2.20 -13.20
C ILE A 148 -5.99 -3.35 -12.55
N VAL A 149 -5.57 -3.14 -11.30
CA VAL A 149 -5.16 -4.23 -10.41
C VAL A 149 -6.37 -4.58 -9.54
N LEU A 150 -7.00 -5.72 -9.84
CA LEU A 150 -8.21 -6.16 -9.15
C LEU A 150 -7.86 -7.02 -7.94
N GLU A 151 -8.34 -6.63 -6.77
CA GLU A 151 -8.31 -7.42 -5.53
C GLU A 151 -9.73 -7.82 -5.17
N THR A 152 -9.93 -9.08 -4.76
CA THR A 152 -11.25 -9.58 -4.33
C THR A 152 -11.23 -9.91 -2.85
N ALA A 153 -12.29 -9.53 -2.15
CA ALA A 153 -12.53 -9.90 -0.75
C ALA A 153 -13.95 -10.46 -0.62
N VAL A 154 -14.13 -11.34 0.34
CA VAL A 154 -15.46 -11.90 0.66
C VAL A 154 -15.89 -11.36 2.00
N ASP A 155 -17.07 -10.74 2.03
CA ASP A 155 -17.70 -10.24 3.25
C ASP A 155 -19.18 -10.63 3.27
N PRO A 156 -19.56 -11.62 4.07
CA PRO A 156 -20.96 -12.07 4.19
C PRO A 156 -21.92 -10.97 4.67
N SER A 157 -21.44 -9.91 5.29
CA SER A 157 -22.29 -8.79 5.76
C SER A 157 -22.90 -7.98 4.62
N VAL A 158 -22.41 -8.15 3.39
CA VAL A 158 -22.96 -7.52 2.17
C VAL A 158 -24.36 -8.06 1.82
N LEU A 159 -24.79 -9.21 2.40
CA LEU A 159 -26.06 -9.92 2.17
C LEU A 159 -26.22 -10.46 0.76
N GLY A 160 -25.66 -9.82 -0.27
CA GLY A 160 -25.74 -10.21 -1.67
C GLY A 160 -25.25 -9.11 -2.61
N GLY A 161 -24.89 -9.48 -3.84
CA GLY A 161 -24.26 -8.57 -4.78
C GLY A 161 -22.79 -8.30 -4.46
N ALA A 162 -22.29 -7.15 -4.92
CA ALA A 162 -20.91 -6.73 -4.69
C ALA A 162 -20.80 -5.19 -4.70
N TYR A 163 -19.82 -4.65 -3.99
CA TYR A 163 -19.40 -3.29 -4.19
C TYR A 163 -17.94 -3.23 -4.66
N VAL A 164 -17.64 -2.20 -5.43
CA VAL A 164 -16.31 -1.98 -6.00
C VAL A 164 -15.79 -0.65 -5.52
N ARG A 165 -14.59 -0.65 -4.93
CA ARG A 165 -13.88 0.55 -4.54
C ARG A 165 -12.69 0.75 -5.47
N ILE A 166 -12.64 1.90 -6.14
CA ILE A 166 -11.56 2.30 -7.04
C ILE A 166 -10.95 3.59 -6.49
N GLY A 167 -9.78 3.50 -5.87
CA GLY A 167 -9.19 4.62 -5.14
C GLY A 167 -10.15 5.14 -4.06
N ASP A 168 -10.60 6.39 -4.20
CA ASP A 168 -11.53 7.04 -3.27
C ASP A 168 -13.02 6.92 -3.70
N ARG A 169 -13.29 6.35 -4.87
CA ARG A 169 -14.65 6.14 -5.38
C ARG A 169 -15.17 4.76 -5.00
N VAL A 170 -16.39 4.72 -4.48
CA VAL A 170 -17.11 3.47 -4.19
C VAL A 170 -18.32 3.40 -5.10
N VAL A 171 -18.44 2.30 -5.84
CA VAL A 171 -19.62 1.96 -6.62
C VAL A 171 -20.26 0.76 -5.90
N ASP A 172 -21.33 1.03 -5.16
CA ASP A 172 -22.05 0.03 -4.38
C ASP A 172 -23.32 -0.39 -5.12
N ARG A 173 -23.41 -1.67 -5.44
CA ARG A 173 -24.58 -2.36 -5.98
C ARG A 173 -24.95 -3.57 -5.12
N SER A 174 -24.69 -3.50 -3.83
CA SER A 174 -25.09 -4.54 -2.90
C SER A 174 -26.59 -4.52 -2.66
N VAL A 175 -27.16 -5.69 -2.39
CA VAL A 175 -28.58 -5.84 -2.02
C VAL A 175 -28.87 -5.07 -0.73
N LYS A 176 -27.90 -4.97 0.18
CA LYS A 176 -28.02 -4.18 1.42
C LYS A 176 -28.29 -2.71 1.11
N THR A 177 -27.52 -2.06 0.27
CA THR A 177 -27.69 -0.65 -0.10
C THR A 177 -29.01 -0.42 -0.83
N LEU A 178 -29.44 -1.39 -1.68
CA LEU A 178 -30.73 -1.32 -2.35
C LEU A 178 -31.89 -1.39 -1.34
N LEU A 179 -31.83 -2.29 -0.37
CA LEU A 179 -32.85 -2.41 0.67
C LEU A 179 -32.91 -1.18 1.58
N GLU A 180 -31.75 -0.61 1.95
CA GLU A 180 -31.68 0.63 2.73
C GLU A 180 -32.29 1.81 1.96
N ALA A 181 -32.04 1.91 0.64
CA ALA A 181 -32.64 2.95 -0.21
C ALA A 181 -34.18 2.79 -0.30
N ILE A 182 -34.68 1.56 -0.46
CA ILE A 182 -36.13 1.28 -0.48
C ILE A 182 -36.76 1.61 0.87
N ALA A 183 -36.14 1.19 1.97
CA ALA A 183 -36.64 1.49 3.31
C ALA A 183 -36.73 3.01 3.55
N HIS A 184 -35.72 3.77 3.16
CA HIS A 184 -35.73 5.22 3.27
C HIS A 184 -36.87 5.87 2.45
N GLN A 185 -37.08 5.43 1.21
CA GLN A 185 -38.19 5.89 0.40
C GLN A 185 -39.57 5.60 1.01
N LEU A 186 -39.74 4.42 1.62
CA LEU A 186 -41.00 4.05 2.27
C LEU A 186 -41.27 4.90 3.53
N TYR A 187 -40.23 5.24 4.30
CA TYR A 187 -40.38 6.14 5.44
C TYR A 187 -40.71 7.58 5.05
N GLU A 188 -40.16 8.09 3.94
CA GLU A 188 -40.45 9.45 3.43
C GLU A 188 -41.87 9.59 2.86
N VAL A 189 -42.47 8.50 2.35
CA VAL A 189 -43.84 8.49 1.79
C VAL A 189 -44.89 8.31 2.91
N SER A 190 -44.47 7.90 4.11
CA SER A 190 -45.38 7.62 5.25
C SER A 190 -45.57 8.81 6.20
N VAL A 191 -45.10 10.01 5.87
CA VAL A 191 -45.28 11.28 6.56
C VAL A 191 -46.02 12.25 5.64
#